data_eea0f176deb6707f949d8449bbe5b345
#
_entry.id   eea0f176deb6707f949d8449bbe5b345
#
_cell.length_a   1.000
_cell.length_b   1.000
_cell.length_c   1.000
_cell.angle_alpha   90.00
_cell.angle_beta   90.00
_cell.angle_gamma   90.00
#
_symmetry.space_group_name_H-M   'P 1'
#
loop_
_entity.id
_entity.type
_entity.pdbx_description
1 polymer ?
#
loop_
_entity_poly.entity_id
_entity_poly.type
_entity_poly.pdbx_seq_one_letter_code
_entity_poly.pdbx_strand_id
1 'polypeptide(L)'
;MCGIAGTVFNKNFIDGIEVRPQEIINTINSFKKEKDTSKNLLDLAWKYKSNINFLRYVKDDKEKSLIVEALGLIESISNEIKEKIPNIDKSFSNKEYNEIVLDHQNLLDVSWFLSVEINRWIEDIEFLSSSHAKDLPDEVIILYKDISKVINAIDNRLELRGRDSFGLIINLNSNSFDGDEYKTLDSTDVNASYHSNKDGCSSYSFSFKTCNSIGALGENATIIKNLI
;
A
#
# COMPACT_ATOMS: atom_id res chain seq x y z
N MET A 1 -17.36 10.29 14.73
CA MET A 1 -17.71 9.60 13.46
C MET A 1 -16.84 8.38 13.37
N CYS A 2 -17.39 7.17 13.28
CA CYS A 2 -16.62 5.94 13.16
C CYS A 2 -16.32 5.67 11.68
N GLY A 3 -15.12 5.19 11.36
CA GLY A 3 -14.74 4.77 10.04
C GLY A 3 -14.52 3.25 10.00
N ILE A 4 -14.78 2.63 8.85
CA ILE A 4 -14.54 1.21 8.61
C ILE A 4 -13.69 1.09 7.34
N ALA A 5 -12.62 0.29 7.43
CA ALA A 5 -11.81 -0.12 6.29
C ALA A 5 -11.70 -1.64 6.29
N GLY A 6 -11.57 -2.25 5.12
CA GLY A 6 -11.44 -3.69 5.02
C GLY A 6 -10.93 -4.14 3.67
N THR A 7 -10.40 -5.35 3.62
CA THR A 7 -9.98 -6.04 2.41
C THR A 7 -10.41 -7.51 2.47
N VAL A 8 -10.53 -8.15 1.32
CA VAL A 8 -10.75 -9.59 1.19
C VAL A 8 -9.60 -10.18 0.38
N PHE A 9 -8.93 -11.15 0.96
CA PHE A 9 -7.84 -11.86 0.33
C PHE A 9 -8.24 -13.28 -0.03
N ASN A 10 -7.87 -13.71 -1.24
CA ASN A 10 -7.97 -15.11 -1.67
C ASN A 10 -6.60 -15.55 -2.20
N LYS A 11 -5.99 -16.56 -1.58
CA LYS A 11 -4.65 -17.04 -1.95
C LYS A 11 -4.51 -17.51 -3.39
N ASN A 12 -5.62 -17.88 -4.03
CA ASN A 12 -5.63 -18.34 -5.42
C ASN A 12 -5.76 -17.20 -6.42
N PHE A 13 -5.83 -15.95 -5.96
CA PHE A 13 -6.12 -14.80 -6.78
C PHE A 13 -4.96 -13.80 -6.74
N ILE A 14 -3.94 -14.05 -7.56
CA ILE A 14 -2.92 -13.05 -7.88
C ILE A 14 -3.49 -12.21 -9.02
N ASP A 15 -4.23 -11.16 -8.67
CA ASP A 15 -4.88 -10.29 -9.62
C ASP A 15 -3.98 -9.15 -10.10
N GLY A 16 -4.38 -8.59 -11.21
CA GLY A 16 -3.89 -7.33 -11.70
C GLY A 16 -3.43 -7.34 -13.14
N ILE A 17 -3.30 -6.15 -13.67
CA ILE A 17 -2.69 -5.91 -14.98
C ILE A 17 -1.18 -5.89 -14.77
N GLU A 18 -0.47 -6.73 -15.51
CA GLU A 18 0.98 -6.71 -15.50
C GLU A 18 1.48 -5.41 -16.14
N VAL A 19 2.32 -4.69 -15.41
CA VAL A 19 3.01 -3.48 -15.86
C VAL A 19 4.49 -3.68 -15.61
N ARG A 20 5.32 -3.47 -16.60
CA ARG A 20 6.78 -3.53 -16.45
C ARG A 20 7.33 -2.15 -16.12
N PRO A 21 8.35 -2.03 -15.24
CA PRO A 21 9.01 -0.75 -14.98
C PRO A 21 9.52 -0.06 -16.25
N GLN A 22 9.88 -0.83 -17.27
CA GLN A 22 10.28 -0.28 -18.56
C GLN A 22 9.15 0.49 -19.26
N GLU A 23 7.89 0.12 -19.07
CA GLU A 23 6.75 0.87 -19.60
C GLU A 23 6.62 2.23 -18.90
N ILE A 24 6.85 2.25 -17.58
CA ILE A 24 6.90 3.48 -16.79
C ILE A 24 8.02 4.39 -17.32
N ILE A 25 9.24 3.87 -17.47
CA ILE A 25 10.40 4.60 -18.00
C ILE A 25 10.12 5.13 -19.40
N ASN A 26 9.57 4.32 -20.30
CA ASN A 26 9.24 4.72 -21.66
C ASN A 26 8.21 5.86 -21.66
N THR A 27 7.20 5.79 -20.80
CA THR A 27 6.19 6.84 -20.65
C THR A 27 6.83 8.14 -20.12
N ILE A 28 7.72 8.05 -19.13
CA ILE A 28 8.45 9.22 -18.63
C ILE A 28 9.27 9.85 -19.76
N ASN A 29 9.96 9.07 -20.56
CA ASN A 29 10.78 9.57 -21.68
C ASN A 29 9.95 10.23 -22.80
N SER A 30 8.66 9.91 -22.90
CA SER A 30 7.75 10.58 -23.84
C SER A 30 7.16 11.91 -23.30
N PHE A 31 7.39 12.22 -22.04
CA PHE A 31 6.76 13.34 -21.32
C PHE A 31 6.87 14.70 -22.05
N LYS A 32 8.00 14.96 -22.71
CA LYS A 32 8.20 16.22 -23.45
C LYS A 32 7.57 16.24 -24.84
N LYS A 33 7.07 15.12 -25.33
CA LYS A 33 6.63 14.94 -26.72
C LYS A 33 5.13 14.75 -26.86
N GLU A 34 4.48 14.22 -25.85
CA GLU A 34 3.08 13.78 -25.91
C GLU A 34 2.24 14.49 -24.85
N LYS A 35 1.00 14.83 -25.20
CA LYS A 35 0.01 15.33 -24.25
C LYS A 35 -0.48 14.21 -23.34
N ASP A 36 -0.97 14.57 -22.17
CA ASP A 36 -1.55 13.65 -21.18
C ASP A 36 -0.57 12.62 -20.61
N THR A 37 0.74 12.77 -20.82
CA THR A 37 1.75 11.81 -20.37
C THR A 37 1.75 11.64 -18.85
N SER A 38 1.56 12.72 -18.08
CA SER A 38 1.49 12.66 -16.61
C SER A 38 0.31 11.81 -16.14
N LYS A 39 -0.83 11.93 -16.79
CA LYS A 39 -2.03 11.15 -16.51
C LYS A 39 -1.80 9.67 -16.86
N ASN A 40 -1.22 9.39 -18.02
CA ASN A 40 -0.88 8.02 -18.42
C ASN A 40 0.13 7.40 -17.44
N LEU A 41 1.09 8.17 -16.96
CA LEU A 41 2.05 7.73 -15.96
C LEU A 41 1.38 7.41 -14.62
N LEU A 42 0.44 8.25 -14.20
CA LEU A 42 -0.36 8.01 -12.99
C LEU A 42 -1.20 6.73 -13.13
N ASP A 43 -1.83 6.50 -14.27
CA ASP A 43 -2.60 5.27 -14.56
C ASP A 43 -1.71 4.01 -14.51
N LEU A 44 -0.47 4.09 -15.04
CA LEU A 44 0.50 3.01 -14.95
C LEU A 44 0.92 2.75 -13.50
N ALA A 45 1.21 3.79 -12.73
CA ALA A 45 1.53 3.66 -11.30
C ALA A 45 0.39 3.02 -10.51
N TRP A 46 -0.87 3.39 -10.80
CA TRP A 46 -2.04 2.74 -10.20
C TRP A 46 -2.13 1.25 -10.53
N LYS A 47 -1.91 0.87 -11.80
CA LYS A 47 -1.85 -0.54 -12.21
C LYS A 47 -0.69 -1.28 -11.57
N TYR A 48 0.44 -0.59 -11.34
CA TYR A 48 1.62 -1.15 -10.68
C TYR A 48 1.36 -1.52 -9.19
N LYS A 49 0.29 -1.00 -8.57
CA LYS A 49 -0.17 -1.42 -7.22
C LYS A 49 -0.69 -2.85 -7.16
N SER A 50 -0.99 -3.48 -8.30
CA SER A 50 -1.52 -4.85 -8.34
C SER A 50 -0.59 -5.86 -7.69
N ASN A 51 -1.15 -6.97 -7.24
CA ASN A 51 -0.40 -7.99 -6.51
C ASN A 51 0.72 -8.60 -7.35
N ILE A 52 0.48 -8.84 -8.64
CA ILE A 52 1.48 -9.41 -9.55
C ILE A 52 2.73 -8.51 -9.68
N ASN A 53 2.54 -7.19 -9.80
CA ASN A 53 3.64 -6.23 -9.93
C ASN A 53 4.39 -6.05 -8.61
N PHE A 54 3.64 -6.00 -7.51
CA PHE A 54 4.23 -5.89 -6.17
C PHE A 54 5.11 -7.10 -5.81
N LEU A 55 4.64 -8.32 -6.10
CA LEU A 55 5.43 -9.53 -5.88
C LEU A 55 6.74 -9.51 -6.66
N ARG A 56 6.71 -9.08 -7.94
CA ARG A 56 7.93 -8.94 -8.72
C ARG A 56 8.87 -7.89 -8.11
N TYR A 57 8.36 -6.74 -7.73
CA TYR A 57 9.15 -5.71 -7.09
C TYR A 57 9.81 -6.21 -5.80
N VAL A 58 9.11 -7.01 -4.98
CA VAL A 58 9.67 -7.58 -3.75
C VAL A 58 10.78 -8.58 -4.05
N LYS A 59 10.62 -9.42 -5.08
CA LYS A 59 11.49 -10.59 -5.33
C LYS A 59 12.58 -10.38 -6.38
N ASP A 60 12.46 -9.37 -7.23
CA ASP A 60 13.39 -9.13 -8.34
C ASP A 60 14.16 -7.82 -8.17
N ASP A 61 15.45 -7.92 -7.87
CA ASP A 61 16.32 -6.74 -7.71
C ASP A 61 16.47 -5.92 -9.00
N LYS A 62 16.27 -6.54 -10.18
CA LYS A 62 16.25 -5.79 -11.45
C LYS A 62 15.02 -4.90 -11.55
N GLU A 63 13.84 -5.40 -11.14
CA GLU A 63 12.62 -4.59 -11.06
C GLU A 63 12.83 -3.39 -10.15
N LYS A 64 13.44 -3.60 -8.96
CA LYS A 64 13.76 -2.50 -8.03
C LYS A 64 14.69 -1.48 -8.67
N SER A 65 15.74 -1.92 -9.35
CA SER A 65 16.69 -1.02 -10.00
C SER A 65 16.05 -0.17 -11.09
N LEU A 66 15.14 -0.74 -11.88
CA LEU A 66 14.40 0.00 -12.90
C LEU A 66 13.41 1.02 -12.28
N ILE A 67 12.80 0.70 -11.15
CA ILE A 67 11.96 1.67 -10.44
C ILE A 67 12.81 2.82 -9.89
N VAL A 68 14.01 2.56 -9.37
CA VAL A 68 14.93 3.61 -8.92
C VAL A 68 15.32 4.51 -10.10
N GLU A 69 15.60 3.95 -11.29
CA GLU A 69 15.84 4.70 -12.51
C GLU A 69 14.63 5.58 -12.87
N ALA A 70 13.42 5.02 -12.86
CA ALA A 70 12.19 5.75 -13.13
C ALA A 70 12.01 6.94 -12.17
N LEU A 71 12.27 6.74 -10.88
CA LEU A 71 12.19 7.80 -9.86
C LEU A 71 13.19 8.93 -10.14
N GLY A 72 14.41 8.63 -10.53
CA GLY A 72 15.40 9.65 -10.92
C GLY A 72 14.96 10.49 -12.12
N LEU A 73 14.32 9.85 -13.12
CA LEU A 73 13.76 10.55 -14.27
C LEU A 73 12.56 11.44 -13.88
N ILE A 74 11.66 10.94 -13.02
CA ILE A 74 10.51 11.71 -12.51
C ILE A 74 11.01 12.94 -11.75
N GLU A 75 11.99 12.78 -10.87
CA GLU A 75 12.56 13.87 -10.08
C GLU A 75 13.16 14.95 -10.99
N SER A 76 13.92 14.56 -12.03
CA SER A 76 14.48 15.49 -13.01
C SER A 76 13.39 16.32 -13.70
N ILE A 77 12.32 15.68 -14.18
CA ILE A 77 11.22 16.37 -14.86
C ILE A 77 10.44 17.25 -13.88
N SER A 78 10.17 16.74 -12.67
CA SER A 78 9.48 17.48 -11.63
C SER A 78 10.20 18.79 -11.26
N ASN A 79 11.53 18.73 -11.13
CA ASN A 79 12.36 19.90 -10.86
C ASN A 79 12.33 20.90 -12.03
N GLU A 80 12.42 20.44 -13.29
CA GLU A 80 12.29 21.31 -14.47
C GLU A 80 10.93 22.03 -14.50
N ILE A 81 9.84 21.36 -14.14
CA ILE A 81 8.50 21.96 -14.09
C ILE A 81 8.42 22.97 -12.95
N LYS A 82 8.91 22.60 -11.77
CA LYS A 82 8.91 23.45 -10.57
C LYS A 82 9.64 24.79 -10.82
N GLU A 83 10.75 24.77 -11.55
CA GLU A 83 11.49 25.99 -11.92
C GLU A 83 10.72 26.88 -12.91
N LYS A 84 9.85 26.32 -13.73
CA LYS A 84 9.03 27.05 -14.69
C LYS A 84 7.83 27.75 -14.05
N ILE A 85 7.21 27.14 -13.00
CA ILE A 85 6.00 27.65 -12.36
C ILE A 85 6.12 29.11 -11.91
N PRO A 86 7.18 29.58 -11.21
CA PRO A 86 7.32 30.96 -10.78
C PRO A 86 7.56 31.95 -11.94
N ASN A 87 8.06 31.46 -13.07
CA ASN A 87 8.42 32.25 -14.24
C ASN A 87 7.31 32.28 -15.31
N ILE A 88 6.14 31.73 -15.00
CA ILE A 88 4.98 31.80 -15.89
C ILE A 88 4.49 33.23 -15.91
N ASP A 89 4.84 33.92 -16.98
CA ASP A 89 4.46 35.32 -17.23
C ASP A 89 2.93 35.41 -17.42
N LYS A 90 2.37 36.62 -17.23
CA LYS A 90 0.93 36.93 -17.42
C LYS A 90 0.40 36.61 -18.84
N SER A 91 1.27 36.22 -19.76
CA SER A 91 0.95 35.75 -21.11
C SER A 91 0.34 34.32 -21.16
N PHE A 92 0.54 33.49 -20.11
CA PHE A 92 -0.07 32.15 -20.05
C PHE A 92 -1.56 32.25 -19.72
N SER A 93 -2.36 31.47 -20.43
CA SER A 93 -3.76 31.34 -20.06
C SER A 93 -3.90 30.55 -18.72
N ASN A 94 -4.94 30.84 -17.95
CA ASN A 94 -5.24 30.10 -16.74
C ASN A 94 -5.33 28.56 -16.98
N LYS A 95 -5.68 28.16 -18.19
CA LYS A 95 -5.78 26.76 -18.59
C LYS A 95 -4.40 26.12 -18.67
N GLU A 96 -3.45 26.74 -19.35
CA GLU A 96 -2.07 26.27 -19.50
C GLU A 96 -1.36 26.18 -18.15
N TYR A 97 -1.57 27.18 -17.29
CA TYR A 97 -1.07 27.19 -15.93
C TYR A 97 -1.59 25.96 -15.13
N ASN A 98 -2.90 25.72 -15.17
CA ASN A 98 -3.52 24.60 -14.46
C ASN A 98 -3.04 23.25 -15.00
N GLU A 99 -2.81 23.11 -16.31
CA GLU A 99 -2.24 21.90 -16.90
C GLU A 99 -0.83 21.62 -16.36
N ILE A 100 0.05 22.62 -16.31
CA ILE A 100 1.41 22.48 -15.79
C ILE A 100 1.41 22.10 -14.30
N VAL A 101 0.54 22.71 -13.50
CA VAL A 101 0.40 22.38 -12.07
C VAL A 101 -0.11 20.97 -11.88
N LEU A 102 -1.09 20.55 -12.67
CA LEU A 102 -1.62 19.18 -12.64
C LEU A 102 -0.57 18.15 -13.03
N ASP A 103 0.21 18.42 -14.08
CA ASP A 103 1.31 17.55 -14.49
C ASP A 103 2.33 17.37 -13.37
N HIS A 104 2.72 18.48 -12.72
CA HIS A 104 3.63 18.42 -11.57
C HIS A 104 3.05 17.61 -10.41
N GLN A 105 1.77 17.79 -10.09
CA GLN A 105 1.10 17.07 -9.03
C GLN A 105 1.03 15.56 -9.33
N ASN A 106 0.67 15.17 -10.55
CA ASN A 106 0.67 13.78 -10.97
C ASN A 106 2.05 13.13 -10.84
N LEU A 107 3.13 13.84 -11.20
CA LEU A 107 4.50 13.34 -11.04
C LEU A 107 4.87 13.14 -9.57
N LEU A 108 4.48 14.07 -8.69
CA LEU A 108 4.70 13.93 -7.25
C LEU A 108 3.94 12.73 -6.67
N ASP A 109 2.69 12.53 -7.09
CA ASP A 109 1.88 11.39 -6.64
C ASP A 109 2.49 10.06 -7.09
N VAL A 110 2.97 9.97 -8.35
CA VAL A 110 3.67 8.78 -8.85
C VAL A 110 4.96 8.55 -8.08
N SER A 111 5.76 9.59 -7.87
CA SER A 111 7.01 9.50 -7.11
C SER A 111 6.75 9.03 -5.69
N TRP A 112 5.79 9.62 -5.00
CA TRP A 112 5.42 9.23 -3.64
C TRP A 112 4.99 7.76 -3.57
N PHE A 113 4.17 7.33 -4.51
CA PHE A 113 3.72 5.94 -4.55
C PHE A 113 4.89 4.97 -4.76
N LEU A 114 5.72 5.20 -5.79
CA LEU A 114 6.81 4.27 -6.14
C LEU A 114 7.96 4.28 -5.10
N SER A 115 8.16 5.38 -4.37
CA SER A 115 9.24 5.50 -3.39
C SER A 115 8.79 5.28 -1.94
N VAL A 116 7.59 5.73 -1.56
CA VAL A 116 7.15 5.73 -0.16
C VAL A 116 6.15 4.62 0.13
N GLU A 117 5.07 4.55 -0.65
CA GLU A 117 3.98 3.62 -0.33
C GLU A 117 4.40 2.15 -0.51
N ILE A 118 5.12 1.83 -1.60
CA ILE A 118 5.63 0.47 -1.84
C ILE A 118 6.61 0.03 -0.73
N ASN A 119 7.56 0.90 -0.37
CA ASN A 119 8.53 0.56 0.65
C ASN A 119 7.88 0.41 2.03
N ARG A 120 6.89 1.25 2.35
CA ARG A 120 6.13 1.12 3.59
C ARG A 120 5.42 -0.24 3.69
N TRP A 121 4.87 -0.74 2.58
CA TRP A 121 4.28 -2.09 2.59
C TRP A 121 5.32 -3.17 2.86
N ILE A 122 6.52 -3.04 2.30
CA ILE A 122 7.61 -4.00 2.55
C ILE A 122 8.04 -3.93 4.03
N GLU A 123 8.25 -2.74 4.56
CA GLU A 123 8.59 -2.54 5.97
C GLU A 123 7.55 -3.14 6.92
N ASP A 124 6.26 -2.91 6.63
CA ASP A 124 5.16 -3.50 7.39
C ASP A 124 5.14 -5.03 7.29
N ILE A 125 5.36 -5.60 6.09
CA ILE A 125 5.43 -7.05 5.88
C ILE A 125 6.58 -7.65 6.70
N GLU A 126 7.77 -7.06 6.63
CA GLU A 126 8.94 -7.53 7.38
C GLU A 126 8.76 -7.40 8.89
N PHE A 127 8.12 -6.32 9.34
CA PHE A 127 7.78 -6.13 10.74
C PHE A 127 6.77 -7.19 11.23
N LEU A 128 5.66 -7.37 10.52
CA LEU A 128 4.58 -8.29 10.92
C LEU A 128 4.98 -9.77 10.82
N SER A 129 5.85 -10.13 9.85
CA SER A 129 6.30 -11.51 9.66
C SER A 129 7.57 -11.86 10.41
N SER A 130 8.28 -10.87 10.95
CA SER A 130 9.63 -11.02 11.51
C SER A 130 10.62 -11.68 10.54
N SER A 131 10.42 -11.50 9.23
CA SER A 131 11.20 -12.13 8.15
C SER A 131 11.38 -11.18 6.98
N HIS A 132 12.41 -11.38 6.17
CA HIS A 132 12.55 -10.59 4.95
C HIS A 132 11.44 -10.90 3.96
N ALA A 133 10.79 -9.86 3.43
CA ALA A 133 9.64 -10.00 2.54
C ALA A 133 9.93 -10.89 1.32
N LYS A 134 11.14 -10.82 0.74
CA LYS A 134 11.54 -11.63 -0.41
C LYS A 134 11.59 -13.14 -0.16
N ASP A 135 11.78 -13.56 1.11
CA ASP A 135 11.93 -14.95 1.51
C ASP A 135 10.58 -15.62 1.85
N LEU A 136 9.52 -14.83 1.93
CA LEU A 136 8.17 -15.30 2.22
C LEU A 136 7.49 -15.89 0.97
N PRO A 137 6.55 -16.84 1.15
CA PRO A 137 5.63 -17.26 0.08
C PRO A 137 4.80 -16.09 -0.46
N ASP A 138 4.43 -16.14 -1.74
CA ASP A 138 3.69 -15.08 -2.43
C ASP A 138 2.38 -14.73 -1.73
N GLU A 139 1.63 -15.74 -1.32
CA GLU A 139 0.37 -15.58 -0.60
C GLU A 139 0.52 -14.89 0.75
N VAL A 140 1.64 -15.14 1.44
CA VAL A 140 1.95 -14.50 2.74
C VAL A 140 2.30 -13.03 2.52
N ILE A 141 3.11 -12.72 1.51
CA ILE A 141 3.43 -11.33 1.14
C ILE A 141 2.15 -10.54 0.86
N ILE A 142 1.24 -11.10 0.06
CA ILE A 142 0.00 -10.41 -0.30
C ILE A 142 -0.93 -10.26 0.91
N LEU A 143 -1.04 -11.27 1.77
CA LEU A 143 -1.83 -11.21 2.99
C LEU A 143 -1.36 -10.05 3.89
N TYR A 144 -0.07 -9.99 4.19
CA TYR A 144 0.48 -8.92 5.03
C TYR A 144 0.43 -7.55 4.36
N LYS A 145 0.61 -7.48 3.02
CA LYS A 145 0.37 -6.25 2.26
C LYS A 145 -1.05 -5.72 2.47
N ASP A 146 -2.05 -6.60 2.41
CA ASP A 146 -3.44 -6.21 2.57
C ASP A 146 -3.77 -5.83 4.02
N ILE A 147 -3.19 -6.50 5.00
CA ILE A 147 -3.25 -6.10 6.42
C ILE A 147 -2.64 -4.71 6.58
N SER A 148 -1.44 -4.48 6.02
CA SER A 148 -0.76 -3.17 6.04
C SER A 148 -1.63 -2.07 5.44
N LYS A 149 -2.28 -2.31 4.28
CA LYS A 149 -3.19 -1.32 3.66
C LYS A 149 -4.34 -0.92 4.59
N VAL A 150 -4.95 -1.90 5.27
CA VAL A 150 -6.05 -1.63 6.20
C VAL A 150 -5.56 -0.79 7.39
N ILE A 151 -4.44 -1.19 8.02
CA ILE A 151 -3.86 -0.47 9.15
C ILE A 151 -3.48 0.96 8.74
N ASN A 152 -2.81 1.13 7.60
CA ASN A 152 -2.40 2.45 7.11
C ASN A 152 -3.57 3.33 6.67
N ALA A 153 -4.67 2.75 6.17
CA ALA A 153 -5.88 3.51 5.87
C ALA A 153 -6.52 4.09 7.15
N ILE A 154 -6.39 3.37 8.26
CA ILE A 154 -6.88 3.81 9.55
C ILE A 154 -5.98 4.91 10.11
N ASP A 155 -4.67 4.68 10.16
CA ASP A 155 -3.67 5.63 10.62
C ASP A 155 -3.81 6.99 9.92
N ASN A 156 -3.81 6.99 8.60
CA ASN A 156 -3.74 8.23 7.82
C ASN A 156 -5.08 8.94 7.61
N ARG A 157 -6.24 8.27 7.82
CA ARG A 157 -7.53 8.83 7.42
C ARG A 157 -8.61 8.75 8.49
N LEU A 158 -8.63 7.69 9.26
CA LEU A 158 -9.71 7.43 10.22
C LEU A 158 -9.36 7.93 11.63
N GLU A 159 -8.11 7.84 12.05
CA GLU A 159 -7.65 8.34 13.35
C GLU A 159 -7.81 9.86 13.51
N LEU A 160 -7.78 10.61 12.41
CA LEU A 160 -8.10 12.04 12.39
C LEU A 160 -9.52 12.34 12.86
N ARG A 161 -10.44 11.36 12.82
CA ARG A 161 -11.88 11.53 13.08
C ARG A 161 -12.37 10.84 14.35
N GLY A 162 -11.61 9.92 14.94
CA GLY A 162 -12.00 9.20 16.15
C GLY A 162 -10.76 8.59 16.80
N ARG A 163 -10.27 9.19 17.88
CA ARG A 163 -9.04 8.81 18.55
C ARG A 163 -9.25 7.80 19.68
N ASP A 164 -10.50 7.50 20.01
CA ASP A 164 -10.81 6.88 21.30
C ASP A 164 -10.65 5.36 21.33
N SER A 165 -10.75 4.69 20.18
CA SER A 165 -10.54 3.25 20.10
C SER A 165 -10.36 2.79 18.66
N PHE A 166 -9.61 1.71 18.48
CA PHE A 166 -9.42 1.03 17.23
C PHE A 166 -9.60 -0.48 17.40
N GLY A 167 -10.22 -1.11 16.41
CA GLY A 167 -10.38 -2.56 16.36
C GLY A 167 -10.06 -3.09 14.97
N LEU A 168 -9.31 -4.20 14.90
CA LEU A 168 -9.02 -4.94 13.68
C LEU A 168 -9.54 -6.37 13.85
N ILE A 169 -10.21 -6.89 12.82
CA ILE A 169 -10.60 -8.29 12.75
C ILE A 169 -9.95 -8.91 11.53
N ILE A 170 -9.22 -10.00 11.74
CA ILE A 170 -8.62 -10.82 10.67
C ILE A 170 -9.33 -12.17 10.69
N ASN A 171 -10.01 -12.51 9.59
CA ASN A 171 -10.62 -13.82 9.41
C ASN A 171 -9.83 -14.63 8.39
N LEU A 172 -9.30 -15.77 8.80
CA LEU A 172 -8.55 -16.70 7.95
C LEU A 172 -9.36 -17.97 7.76
N ASN A 173 -9.52 -18.41 6.52
CA ASN A 173 -10.16 -19.67 6.17
C ASN A 173 -9.12 -20.58 5.51
N SER A 174 -9.00 -21.82 5.99
CA SER A 174 -8.08 -22.80 5.42
C SER A 174 -8.58 -24.21 5.65
N ASN A 175 -8.25 -25.10 4.73
CA ASN A 175 -8.51 -26.54 4.86
C ASN A 175 -7.40 -27.28 5.61
N SER A 176 -6.34 -26.60 6.04
CA SER A 176 -5.12 -27.19 6.61
C SER A 176 -4.71 -26.62 7.98
N PHE A 177 -5.57 -25.86 8.65
CA PHE A 177 -5.27 -25.37 10.00
C PHE A 177 -5.44 -26.47 11.04
N ASP A 178 -4.42 -26.65 11.89
CA ASP A 178 -4.55 -27.43 13.11
C ASP A 178 -5.07 -26.54 14.26
N GLY A 179 -6.25 -26.89 14.78
CA GLY A 179 -6.99 -26.06 15.74
C GLY A 179 -6.39 -25.95 17.12
N ASP A 180 -5.40 -26.77 17.46
CA ASP A 180 -4.87 -26.86 18.82
C ASP A 180 -3.76 -25.86 19.13
N GLU A 181 -3.04 -25.36 18.11
CA GLU A 181 -1.94 -24.40 18.28
C GLU A 181 -2.39 -22.99 18.72
N TYR A 182 -3.62 -22.59 18.45
CA TYR A 182 -4.09 -21.20 18.62
C TYR A 182 -5.06 -20.98 19.79
N LYS A 183 -5.35 -22.00 20.57
CA LYS A 183 -6.25 -21.91 21.74
C LYS A 183 -5.71 -21.07 22.90
N THR A 184 -4.46 -20.63 22.81
CA THR A 184 -3.74 -19.95 23.91
C THR A 184 -3.63 -18.43 23.77
N LEU A 185 -4.19 -17.82 22.70
CA LEU A 185 -4.12 -16.38 22.46
C LEU A 185 -5.29 -15.62 23.09
N ASP A 186 -5.61 -15.93 24.34
CA ASP A 186 -6.63 -15.17 25.08
C ASP A 186 -5.93 -14.11 25.94
N SER A 187 -5.91 -12.89 25.46
CA SER A 187 -5.47 -11.71 26.21
C SER A 187 -6.57 -10.65 26.21
N THR A 188 -6.46 -9.63 27.06
CA THR A 188 -7.44 -8.54 27.11
C THR A 188 -7.53 -7.76 25.81
N ASP A 189 -6.48 -7.76 24.98
CA ASP A 189 -6.36 -6.96 23.78
C ASP A 189 -6.43 -7.78 22.48
N VAL A 190 -6.28 -9.11 22.59
CA VAL A 190 -6.38 -10.05 21.46
C VAL A 190 -7.33 -11.18 21.84
N ASN A 191 -8.30 -11.43 20.98
CA ASN A 191 -9.25 -12.53 21.13
C ASN A 191 -9.21 -13.41 19.89
N ALA A 192 -8.98 -14.71 20.05
CA ALA A 192 -8.98 -15.66 18.97
C ALA A 192 -10.14 -16.65 19.11
N SER A 193 -10.90 -16.84 18.03
CA SER A 193 -11.95 -17.85 17.97
C SER A 193 -11.74 -18.79 16.80
N TYR A 194 -11.95 -20.07 17.03
CA TYR A 194 -11.85 -21.11 16.03
C TYR A 194 -13.21 -21.72 15.75
N HIS A 195 -13.54 -21.85 14.48
CA HIS A 195 -14.74 -22.52 14.00
C HIS A 195 -14.36 -23.54 12.93
N SER A 196 -14.69 -24.82 13.14
CA SER A 196 -14.60 -25.84 12.09
C SER A 196 -15.98 -26.12 11.52
N ASN A 197 -16.09 -26.10 10.19
CA ASN A 197 -17.30 -26.49 9.49
C ASN A 197 -17.29 -27.98 9.16
N LYS A 198 -18.49 -28.59 9.03
CA LYS A 198 -18.66 -30.01 8.67
C LYS A 198 -18.04 -30.40 7.32
N ASP A 199 -17.74 -29.42 6.47
CA ASP A 199 -17.16 -29.59 5.14
C ASP A 199 -15.60 -29.59 5.14
N GLY A 200 -14.97 -29.66 6.34
CA GLY A 200 -13.51 -29.71 6.47
C GLY A 200 -12.82 -28.35 6.29
N CYS A 201 -13.57 -27.27 6.16
CA CYS A 201 -13.00 -25.92 6.18
C CYS A 201 -12.94 -25.40 7.61
N SER A 202 -11.77 -24.96 8.02
CA SER A 202 -11.55 -24.32 9.32
C SER A 202 -11.43 -22.82 9.17
N SER A 203 -12.05 -22.06 10.05
CA SER A 203 -11.92 -20.61 10.09
C SER A 203 -11.38 -20.16 11.44
N TYR A 204 -10.43 -19.22 11.39
CA TYR A 204 -9.91 -18.49 12.54
C TYR A 204 -10.31 -17.06 12.45
N SER A 205 -10.78 -16.50 13.55
CA SER A 205 -11.05 -15.09 13.69
C SER A 205 -10.18 -14.52 14.80
N PHE A 206 -9.30 -13.61 14.44
CA PHE A 206 -8.49 -12.86 15.38
C PHE A 206 -9.06 -11.43 15.48
N SER A 207 -9.41 -11.01 16.68
CA SER A 207 -9.83 -9.65 16.94
C SER A 207 -8.83 -8.96 17.86
N PHE A 208 -8.33 -7.83 17.36
CA PHE A 208 -7.40 -6.94 18.06
C PHE A 208 -8.14 -5.69 18.46
N LYS A 209 -7.94 -5.21 19.67
CA LYS A 209 -8.61 -4.02 20.17
C LYS A 209 -7.63 -3.16 20.96
N THR A 210 -7.67 -1.86 20.70
CA THR A 210 -6.96 -0.88 21.52
C THR A 210 -7.91 0.26 21.88
N CYS A 211 -7.71 0.84 23.05
CA CYS A 211 -8.53 1.93 23.60
C CYS A 211 -7.60 2.89 24.33
N ASN A 212 -6.79 3.62 23.60
CA ASN A 212 -5.99 4.72 24.17
C ASN A 212 -6.72 6.03 23.98
N SER A 213 -7.24 6.57 25.09
CA SER A 213 -8.05 7.81 25.08
C SER A 213 -7.23 9.08 24.86
N ILE A 214 -5.89 9.02 24.96
CA ILE A 214 -5.00 10.19 24.85
C ILE A 214 -3.72 9.75 24.14
N GLY A 215 -3.78 9.55 22.81
CA GLY A 215 -2.61 9.17 22.03
C GLY A 215 -2.27 10.20 20.95
N ALA A 216 -1.03 10.16 20.47
CA ALA A 216 -0.64 10.81 19.24
C ALA A 216 -1.32 10.12 18.04
N LEU A 217 -1.47 10.83 16.92
CA LEU A 217 -1.92 10.22 15.66
C LEU A 217 -0.99 9.06 15.28
N GLY A 218 -1.54 7.91 14.90
CA GLY A 218 -0.79 6.71 14.52
C GLY A 218 -0.47 5.76 15.70
N GLU A 219 -0.73 6.14 16.94
CA GLU A 219 -0.40 5.32 18.10
C GLU A 219 -1.23 4.04 18.16
N ASN A 220 -2.53 4.12 17.87
CA ASN A 220 -3.40 2.95 17.82
C ASN A 220 -2.99 1.96 16.72
N ALA A 221 -2.62 2.46 15.54
CA ALA A 221 -2.13 1.62 14.43
C ALA A 221 -0.82 0.91 14.84
N THR A 222 0.07 1.60 15.52
CA THR A 222 1.33 1.03 16.04
C THR A 222 1.07 -0.05 17.09
N ILE A 223 0.13 0.18 18.01
CA ILE A 223 -0.26 -0.83 19.02
C ILE A 223 -0.81 -2.08 18.32
N ILE A 224 -1.71 -1.93 17.36
CA ILE A 224 -2.28 -3.07 16.63
C ILE A 224 -1.20 -3.84 15.84
N LYS A 225 -0.26 -3.14 15.20
CA LYS A 225 0.88 -3.80 14.51
C LYS A 225 1.72 -4.65 15.47
N ASN A 226 1.89 -4.20 16.70
CA ASN A 226 2.64 -4.96 17.72
C ASN A 226 1.86 -6.16 18.30
N LEU A 227 0.54 -6.20 18.14
CA LEU A 227 -0.33 -7.28 18.60
C LEU A 227 -0.50 -8.40 17.57
N ILE A 228 -0.30 -8.11 16.26
CA ILE A 228 -0.35 -9.08 15.17
C ILE A 228 0.92 -9.92 15.15
#